data_f2a1712d737ef5d7dbac09d54dcb0630
#
_entry.id   f2a1712d737ef5d7dbac09d54dcb0630
#
_cell.length_a   1.000
_cell.length_b   1.000
_cell.length_c   1.000
_cell.angle_alpha   90.00
_cell.angle_beta   90.00
_cell.angle_gamma   90.00
#
_symmetry.space_group_name_H-M   'P 1'
#
loop_
_entity.id
_entity.type
_entity.pdbx_description
1 polymer ?
#
loop_
_entity_poly.entity_id
_entity_poly.type
_entity_poly.pdbx_seq_one_letter_code
_entity_poly.pdbx_strand_id
1 'polypeptide(L)'
;MTERDKIYFASDFHLGSPTKKESLIREKKICRWLENIKNDAKEIYLVGDVFDFWFEYGYVIPKGFERFKGTLSRLVDNGVIIHFFPGNHDLWTFGYLEEELGLIIHKEPLVTTINGKVFYIAHGDGLGSGNVNYKLLKNIFKSSICQWLFSALHPNIGIALAQWWSKKSRKKGGQFDKEKLKIGLVSYSKKILTNTHVNYFIFGHIHEPIEIELNSESIYINIGDWITHFSFLEFHKSTLLLKYF
;
A
#
# COMPACT_ATOMS: atom_id res chain seq x y z
N MET A 1 29.42 -4.08 -9.74
CA MET A 1 28.10 -3.93 -9.07
C MET A 1 27.07 -4.03 -10.17
N THR A 2 26.11 -4.93 -10.06
CA THR A 2 24.97 -4.97 -10.99
C THR A 2 24.23 -3.64 -10.89
N GLU A 3 23.96 -3.00 -12.03
CA GLU A 3 23.21 -1.76 -12.09
C GLU A 3 21.80 -2.01 -11.56
N ARG A 4 21.34 -1.23 -10.57
CA ARG A 4 19.98 -1.31 -10.05
C ARG A 4 19.06 -0.59 -11.02
N ASP A 5 18.29 -1.32 -11.77
CA ASP A 5 17.40 -0.77 -12.81
C ASP A 5 15.95 -1.25 -12.73
N LYS A 6 15.65 -2.15 -11.77
CA LYS A 6 14.30 -2.67 -11.58
C LYS A 6 13.50 -1.86 -10.58
N ILE A 7 12.20 -1.81 -10.81
CA ILE A 7 11.22 -1.14 -9.95
C ILE A 7 10.18 -2.16 -9.52
N TYR A 8 9.88 -2.18 -8.23
CA TYR A 8 8.99 -3.15 -7.62
C TYR A 8 7.79 -2.47 -6.98
N PHE A 9 6.62 -3.10 -7.09
CA PHE A 9 5.39 -2.63 -6.45
C PHE A 9 4.78 -3.77 -5.65
N ALA A 10 4.38 -3.51 -4.42
CA ALA A 10 3.68 -4.45 -3.56
C ALA A 10 2.68 -3.72 -2.68
N SER A 11 1.62 -4.40 -2.24
CA SER A 11 0.57 -3.82 -1.39
C SER A 11 -0.03 -4.85 -0.45
N ASP A 12 -0.87 -4.39 0.46
CA ASP A 12 -1.75 -5.23 1.26
C ASP A 12 -1.00 -6.31 2.06
N PHE A 13 0.04 -5.88 2.78
CA PHE A 13 0.81 -6.76 3.67
C PHE A 13 0.05 -7.07 4.96
N HIS A 14 -0.77 -6.15 5.46
CA HIS A 14 -1.54 -6.26 6.69
C HIS A 14 -0.73 -6.86 7.85
N LEU A 15 0.46 -6.34 8.08
CA LEU A 15 1.28 -6.74 9.21
C LEU A 15 0.57 -6.42 10.53
N GLY A 16 0.43 -7.41 11.40
CA GLY A 16 -0.37 -7.35 12.62
C GLY A 16 -1.62 -8.24 12.61
N SER A 17 -2.07 -8.67 11.45
CA SER A 17 -3.31 -9.45 11.22
C SER A 17 -3.03 -10.86 10.70
N PRO A 18 -3.93 -11.84 10.85
CA PRO A 18 -5.06 -11.88 11.79
C PRO A 18 -4.60 -12.16 13.22
N THR A 19 -3.45 -12.83 13.39
CA THR A 19 -2.79 -13.10 14.67
C THR A 19 -1.33 -12.67 14.64
N LYS A 20 -0.75 -12.45 15.80
CA LYS A 20 0.67 -12.12 15.93
C LYS A 20 1.58 -13.19 15.31
N LYS A 21 1.22 -14.48 15.45
CA LYS A 21 1.99 -15.60 14.91
C LYS A 21 1.98 -15.61 13.38
N GLU A 22 0.81 -15.49 12.76
CA GLU A 22 0.65 -15.46 11.31
C GLU A 22 1.29 -14.21 10.70
N SER A 23 1.10 -13.07 11.35
CA SER A 23 1.77 -11.82 10.96
C SER A 23 3.30 -11.97 10.96
N LEU A 24 3.88 -12.59 11.98
CA LEU A 24 5.33 -12.80 12.06
C LEU A 24 5.85 -13.74 10.94
N ILE A 25 5.07 -14.76 10.57
CA ILE A 25 5.42 -15.65 9.45
C ILE A 25 5.43 -14.83 8.14
N ARG A 26 4.41 -14.00 7.94
CA ARG A 26 4.30 -13.12 6.77
C ARG A 26 5.39 -12.06 6.74
N GLU A 27 5.68 -11.39 7.86
CA GLU A 27 6.79 -10.45 8.01
C GLU A 27 8.11 -11.07 7.54
N LYS A 28 8.42 -12.29 8.01
CA LYS A 28 9.63 -13.01 7.59
C LYS A 28 9.65 -13.33 6.09
N LYS A 29 8.48 -13.63 5.51
CA LYS A 29 8.37 -13.89 4.06
C LYS A 29 8.62 -12.62 3.26
N ILE A 30 8.04 -11.50 3.67
CA ILE A 30 8.26 -10.18 3.07
C ILE A 30 9.73 -9.77 3.17
N CYS A 31 10.35 -9.92 4.34
CA CYS A 31 11.78 -9.62 4.50
C CYS A 31 12.64 -10.46 3.55
N ARG A 32 12.33 -11.75 3.35
CA ARG A 32 13.05 -12.59 2.37
C ARG A 32 12.87 -12.10 0.94
N TRP A 33 11.67 -11.68 0.56
CA TRP A 33 11.43 -11.09 -0.75
C TRP A 33 12.26 -9.81 -0.94
N LEU A 34 12.23 -8.90 0.03
CA LEU A 34 13.03 -7.67 0.00
C LEU A 34 14.55 -7.96 -0.10
N GLU A 35 15.04 -8.95 0.62
CA GLU A 35 16.44 -9.38 0.53
C GLU A 35 16.78 -9.98 -0.85
N ASN A 36 15.84 -10.68 -1.50
CA ASN A 36 16.06 -11.23 -2.84
C ASN A 36 16.19 -10.14 -3.91
N ILE A 37 15.43 -9.06 -3.79
CA ILE A 37 15.42 -7.96 -4.77
C ILE A 37 16.42 -6.84 -4.47
N LYS A 38 17.10 -6.85 -3.34
CA LYS A 38 17.97 -5.76 -2.86
C LYS A 38 19.10 -5.36 -3.81
N ASN A 39 19.55 -6.28 -4.64
CA ASN A 39 20.72 -6.06 -5.51
C ASN A 39 20.35 -5.44 -6.86
N ASP A 40 19.07 -5.54 -7.28
CA ASP A 40 18.58 -5.04 -8.56
C ASP A 40 17.47 -4.00 -8.43
N ALA A 41 16.88 -3.86 -7.24
CA ALA A 41 15.87 -2.86 -6.96
C ALA A 41 16.47 -1.45 -6.95
N LYS A 42 16.03 -0.60 -7.87
CA LYS A 42 16.27 0.84 -7.87
C LYS A 42 15.24 1.55 -6.99
N GLU A 43 13.98 1.23 -7.16
CA GLU A 43 12.86 1.80 -6.42
C GLU A 43 11.88 0.70 -6.00
N ILE A 44 11.26 0.87 -4.84
CA ILE A 44 10.21 0.00 -4.32
C ILE A 44 9.01 0.86 -3.95
N TYR A 45 7.84 0.53 -4.47
CA TYR A 45 6.57 1.19 -4.18
C TYR A 45 5.72 0.29 -3.28
N LEU A 46 5.54 0.68 -2.02
CA LEU A 46 4.62 0.04 -1.07
C LEU A 46 3.26 0.74 -1.18
N VAL A 47 2.32 0.09 -1.86
CA VAL A 47 1.08 0.73 -2.33
C VAL A 47 -0.07 0.50 -1.34
N GLY A 48 0.17 0.83 -0.06
CA GLY A 48 -0.82 0.89 1.01
C GLY A 48 -1.11 -0.43 1.73
N ASP A 49 -1.76 -0.30 2.88
CA ASP A 49 -2.13 -1.40 3.78
C ASP A 49 -0.95 -2.32 4.14
N VAL A 50 0.21 -1.73 4.34
CA VAL A 50 1.42 -2.41 4.82
C VAL A 50 1.20 -2.90 6.25
N PHE A 51 0.61 -2.07 7.09
CA PHE A 51 0.23 -2.42 8.46
C PHE A 51 -1.28 -2.58 8.57
N ASP A 52 -1.73 -3.54 9.37
CA ASP A 52 -3.17 -3.74 9.67
C ASP A 52 -3.77 -2.62 10.51
N PHE A 53 -2.92 -1.91 11.21
CA PHE A 53 -3.18 -0.65 11.90
C PHE A 53 -1.86 0.07 12.14
N TRP A 54 -1.82 1.37 11.85
CA TRP A 54 -0.70 2.24 12.12
C TRP A 54 -1.18 3.59 12.66
N PHE A 55 -0.53 4.08 13.70
CA PHE A 55 -0.70 5.42 14.24
C PHE A 55 0.61 5.85 14.91
N GLU A 56 1.13 6.98 14.50
CA GLU A 56 2.33 7.58 15.09
C GLU A 56 1.91 8.55 16.19
N TYR A 57 2.09 8.14 17.46
CA TYR A 57 1.99 9.05 18.61
C TYR A 57 3.27 9.89 18.69
N GLY A 58 3.26 10.96 19.49
CA GLY A 58 4.43 11.84 19.61
C GLY A 58 5.73 11.15 20.03
N TYR A 59 5.65 10.08 20.85
CA TYR A 59 6.83 9.35 21.36
C TYR A 59 6.74 7.84 21.18
N VAL A 60 5.65 7.31 20.65
CA VAL A 60 5.47 5.85 20.53
C VAL A 60 4.77 5.49 19.23
N ILE A 61 5.11 4.32 18.72
CA ILE A 61 4.48 3.68 17.58
C ILE A 61 3.97 2.28 17.97
N PRO A 62 3.09 1.65 17.17
CA PRO A 62 2.70 0.28 17.40
C PRO A 62 3.92 -0.65 17.44
N LYS A 63 4.04 -1.43 18.52
CA LYS A 63 5.16 -2.35 18.70
C LYS A 63 5.11 -3.54 17.74
N GLY A 64 6.27 -3.99 17.30
CA GLY A 64 6.44 -5.11 16.36
C GLY A 64 7.00 -4.62 15.03
N PHE A 65 7.05 -5.55 14.09
CA PHE A 65 7.54 -5.32 12.73
C PHE A 65 9.01 -4.90 12.65
N GLU A 66 9.80 -5.23 13.66
CA GLU A 66 11.20 -4.79 13.77
C GLU A 66 12.07 -5.32 12.62
N ARG A 67 11.81 -6.56 12.16
CA ARG A 67 12.53 -7.14 11.03
C ARG A 67 12.21 -6.39 9.74
N PHE A 68 10.93 -6.12 9.52
CA PHE A 68 10.47 -5.40 8.33
C PHE A 68 11.02 -3.97 8.30
N LYS A 69 10.83 -3.21 9.38
CA LYS A 69 11.38 -1.84 9.52
C LYS A 69 12.89 -1.81 9.32
N GLY A 70 13.63 -2.69 10.02
CA GLY A 70 15.08 -2.78 9.87
C GLY A 70 15.53 -3.23 8.47
N THR A 71 14.72 -4.02 7.74
CA THR A 71 15.02 -4.37 6.35
C THR A 71 14.82 -3.16 5.45
N LEU A 72 13.75 -2.36 5.63
CA LEU A 72 13.52 -1.14 4.87
C LEU A 72 14.65 -0.13 5.08
N SER A 73 15.02 0.16 6.35
CA SER A 73 16.13 1.08 6.65
C SER A 73 17.44 0.65 5.97
N ARG A 74 17.79 -0.65 6.06
CA ARG A 74 18.99 -1.15 5.37
C ARG A 74 18.93 -1.01 3.85
N LEU A 75 17.77 -1.17 3.23
CA LEU A 75 17.61 -0.95 1.79
C LEU A 75 17.81 0.52 1.44
N VAL A 76 17.23 1.43 2.22
CA VAL A 76 17.41 2.88 2.05
C VAL A 76 18.87 3.28 2.24
N ASP A 77 19.53 2.81 3.32
CA ASP A 77 20.96 3.06 3.59
C ASP A 77 21.86 2.55 2.46
N ASN A 78 21.43 1.51 1.75
CA ASN A 78 22.09 0.99 0.57
C ASN A 78 21.66 1.66 -0.75
N GLY A 79 20.90 2.76 -0.69
CA GLY A 79 20.53 3.60 -1.84
C GLY A 79 19.33 3.12 -2.64
N VAL A 80 18.49 2.22 -2.11
CA VAL A 80 17.17 1.90 -2.69
C VAL A 80 16.17 2.97 -2.29
N ILE A 81 15.47 3.54 -3.25
CA ILE A 81 14.40 4.52 -2.97
C ILE A 81 13.11 3.76 -2.65
N ILE A 82 12.52 4.04 -1.49
CA ILE A 82 11.28 3.37 -1.08
C ILE A 82 10.16 4.39 -0.95
N HIS A 83 9.13 4.21 -1.77
CA HIS A 83 7.90 5.00 -1.75
C HIS A 83 6.84 4.27 -0.94
N PHE A 84 6.12 4.99 -0.10
CA PHE A 84 5.04 4.46 0.72
C PHE A 84 3.76 5.26 0.48
N PHE A 85 2.70 4.56 0.15
CA PHE A 85 1.35 5.11 0.04
C PHE A 85 0.55 4.63 1.23
N PRO A 86 0.02 5.51 2.08
CA PRO A 86 -0.91 5.08 3.11
C PRO A 86 -2.19 4.49 2.51
N GLY A 87 -2.59 3.31 2.97
CA GLY A 87 -3.90 2.74 2.71
C GLY A 87 -4.92 3.14 3.78
N ASN A 88 -6.03 2.43 3.84
CA ASN A 88 -7.06 2.70 4.84
C ASN A 88 -6.73 2.14 6.23
N HIS A 89 -5.80 1.20 6.33
CA HIS A 89 -5.37 0.61 7.59
C HIS A 89 -4.17 1.34 8.22
N ASP A 90 -3.36 2.00 7.43
CA ASP A 90 -2.14 2.69 7.86
C ASP A 90 -2.12 4.18 7.45
N LEU A 91 -3.30 4.80 7.48
CA LEU A 91 -3.51 6.20 7.07
C LEU A 91 -2.77 7.24 7.95
N TRP A 92 -2.44 6.90 9.20
CA TRP A 92 -1.99 7.86 10.21
C TRP A 92 -0.47 7.87 10.37
N THR A 93 0.21 8.35 9.31
CA THR A 93 1.65 8.59 9.25
C THR A 93 1.94 10.08 9.48
N PHE A 94 2.82 10.40 10.43
CA PHE A 94 3.09 11.78 10.87
C PHE A 94 4.58 12.14 10.91
N GLY A 95 5.44 11.35 10.26
CA GLY A 95 6.87 11.65 10.11
C GLY A 95 7.80 10.49 10.47
N TYR A 96 7.39 9.55 11.31
CA TYR A 96 8.26 8.44 11.72
C TYR A 96 8.80 7.63 10.55
N LEU A 97 7.97 7.30 9.57
CA LEU A 97 8.40 6.50 8.42
C LEU A 97 9.38 7.27 7.52
N GLU A 98 9.22 8.60 7.42
CA GLU A 98 10.14 9.48 6.69
C GLU A 98 11.45 9.67 7.44
N GLU A 99 11.37 10.09 8.71
CA GLU A 99 12.52 10.53 9.50
C GLU A 99 13.41 9.38 9.97
N GLU A 100 12.79 8.25 10.39
CA GLU A 100 13.52 7.11 10.96
C GLU A 100 13.86 6.02 9.93
N LEU A 101 13.03 5.84 8.90
CA LEU A 101 13.26 4.80 7.90
C LEU A 101 13.70 5.35 6.54
N GLY A 102 13.62 6.67 6.34
CA GLY A 102 13.99 7.32 5.07
C GLY A 102 13.03 7.05 3.91
N LEU A 103 11.75 6.76 4.20
CA LEU A 103 10.75 6.50 3.17
C LEU A 103 10.20 7.80 2.58
N ILE A 104 9.73 7.75 1.33
CA ILE A 104 9.03 8.85 0.67
C ILE A 104 7.52 8.58 0.76
N ILE A 105 6.78 9.39 1.52
CA ILE A 105 5.35 9.19 1.75
C ILE A 105 4.52 9.97 0.73
N HIS A 106 3.58 9.27 0.08
CA HIS A 106 2.63 9.83 -0.87
C HIS A 106 1.20 9.78 -0.32
N LYS A 107 0.74 10.87 0.29
CA LYS A 107 -0.61 10.97 0.88
C LYS A 107 -1.74 11.11 -0.16
N GLU A 108 -1.36 11.43 -1.40
CA GLU A 108 -2.27 11.53 -2.56
C GLU A 108 -1.78 10.64 -3.71
N PRO A 109 -2.63 10.33 -4.69
CA PRO A 109 -2.22 9.58 -5.87
C PRO A 109 -1.02 10.22 -6.58
N LEU A 110 -0.07 9.40 -7.00
CA LEU A 110 1.12 9.83 -7.73
C LEU A 110 0.96 9.55 -9.22
N VAL A 111 1.18 10.59 -10.04
CA VAL A 111 1.39 10.41 -11.48
C VAL A 111 2.87 10.66 -11.77
N THR A 112 3.56 9.68 -12.32
CA THR A 112 4.99 9.76 -12.57
C THR A 112 5.38 9.06 -13.86
N THR A 113 6.50 9.47 -14.45
CA THR A 113 7.05 8.82 -15.64
C THR A 113 8.29 8.00 -15.27
N ILE A 114 8.25 6.72 -15.55
CA ILE A 114 9.33 5.78 -15.28
C ILE A 114 9.73 5.10 -16.60
N ASN A 115 10.98 5.28 -17.02
CA ASN A 115 11.50 4.71 -18.28
C ASN A 115 10.58 4.97 -19.48
N GLY A 116 10.05 6.20 -19.58
CA GLY A 116 9.18 6.62 -20.71
C GLY A 116 7.73 6.13 -20.63
N LYS A 117 7.34 5.42 -19.57
CA LYS A 117 5.94 5.00 -19.33
C LYS A 117 5.34 5.82 -18.20
N VAL A 118 4.09 6.24 -18.36
CA VAL A 118 3.35 7.01 -17.37
C VAL A 118 2.60 6.07 -16.44
N PHE A 119 2.84 6.20 -15.14
CA PHE A 119 2.21 5.45 -14.08
C PHE A 119 1.26 6.35 -13.27
N TYR A 120 0.10 5.82 -12.95
CA TYR A 120 -0.81 6.33 -11.94
C TYR A 120 -0.81 5.36 -10.77
N ILE A 121 -0.31 5.76 -9.61
CA ILE A 121 -0.10 4.88 -8.45
C ILE A 121 -0.92 5.40 -7.27
N ALA A 122 -1.75 4.56 -6.69
CA ALA A 122 -2.52 4.85 -5.49
C ALA A 122 -2.97 3.56 -4.79
N HIS A 123 -3.27 3.61 -3.50
CA HIS A 123 -3.81 2.42 -2.84
C HIS A 123 -5.17 1.99 -3.42
N GLY A 124 -6.06 2.92 -3.71
CA GLY A 124 -7.35 2.64 -4.35
C GLY A 124 -8.55 2.89 -3.47
N ASP A 125 -8.38 2.93 -2.16
CA ASP A 125 -9.45 3.17 -1.20
C ASP A 125 -10.05 4.59 -1.34
N GLY A 126 -11.37 4.65 -1.42
CA GLY A 126 -12.11 5.91 -1.58
C GLY A 126 -12.02 6.55 -2.96
N LEU A 127 -11.35 5.94 -3.93
CA LEU A 127 -11.35 6.35 -5.33
C LEU A 127 -12.57 5.79 -6.07
N GLY A 128 -12.92 6.44 -7.18
CA GLY A 128 -14.05 6.03 -8.03
C GLY A 128 -15.44 6.44 -7.49
N SER A 129 -16.47 6.00 -8.20
CA SER A 129 -17.88 6.21 -7.84
C SER A 129 -18.33 5.14 -6.88
N GLY A 130 -19.05 5.52 -5.83
CA GLY A 130 -19.65 4.60 -4.86
C GLY A 130 -19.10 4.80 -3.44
N ASN A 131 -19.74 4.15 -2.50
CA ASN A 131 -19.37 4.13 -1.08
C ASN A 131 -19.21 5.51 -0.41
N VAL A 132 -20.23 6.37 -0.57
CA VAL A 132 -20.25 7.73 0.02
C VAL A 132 -19.98 7.69 1.53
N ASN A 133 -20.54 6.69 2.23
CA ASN A 133 -20.31 6.50 3.66
C ASN A 133 -18.84 6.23 4.00
N TYR A 134 -18.15 5.47 3.16
CA TYR A 134 -16.72 5.22 3.34
C TYR A 134 -15.89 6.50 3.11
N LYS A 135 -16.22 7.27 2.07
CA LYS A 135 -15.54 8.57 1.79
C LYS A 135 -15.73 9.55 2.93
N LEU A 136 -16.94 9.62 3.50
CA LEU A 136 -17.20 10.44 4.67
C LEU A 136 -16.37 10.00 5.87
N LEU A 137 -16.33 8.69 6.15
CA LEU A 137 -15.51 8.12 7.22
C LEU A 137 -14.02 8.39 7.01
N LYS A 138 -13.51 8.23 5.79
CA LYS A 138 -12.12 8.55 5.44
C LYS A 138 -11.80 10.03 5.69
N ASN A 139 -12.72 10.94 5.36
CA ASN A 139 -12.55 12.36 5.63
C ASN A 139 -12.52 12.67 7.14
N ILE A 140 -13.34 11.98 7.94
CA ILE A 140 -13.29 12.10 9.41
C ILE A 140 -11.92 11.64 9.93
N PHE A 141 -11.40 10.51 9.46
CA PHE A 141 -10.08 10.00 9.87
C PHE A 141 -8.92 10.87 9.37
N LYS A 142 -9.07 11.57 8.26
CA LYS A 142 -8.10 12.58 7.78
C LYS A 142 -8.19 13.90 8.57
N SER A 143 -9.24 14.13 9.34
CA SER A 143 -9.42 15.35 10.13
C SER A 143 -8.38 15.43 11.25
N SER A 144 -7.68 16.57 11.35
CA SER A 144 -6.73 16.85 12.43
C SER A 144 -7.35 16.77 13.83
N ILE A 145 -8.62 17.13 13.95
CA ILE A 145 -9.37 17.04 15.22
C ILE A 145 -9.54 15.57 15.63
N CYS A 146 -9.94 14.70 14.68
CA CYS A 146 -10.08 13.26 14.94
C CYS A 146 -8.72 12.63 15.31
N GLN A 147 -7.66 13.00 14.60
CA GLN A 147 -6.30 12.54 14.87
C GLN A 147 -5.81 12.98 16.23
N TRP A 148 -6.05 14.24 16.60
CA TRP A 148 -5.72 14.79 17.91
C TRP A 148 -6.50 14.08 19.03
N LEU A 149 -7.81 13.88 18.89
CA LEU A 149 -8.62 13.14 19.85
C LEU A 149 -8.13 11.70 20.02
N PHE A 150 -7.77 11.04 18.91
CA PHE A 150 -7.21 9.68 18.97
C PHE A 150 -5.85 9.65 19.65
N SER A 151 -4.99 10.64 19.40
CA SER A 151 -3.67 10.75 20.04
C SER A 151 -3.75 10.94 21.57
N ALA A 152 -4.85 11.50 22.07
CA ALA A 152 -5.09 11.65 23.51
C ALA A 152 -5.50 10.33 24.21
N LEU A 153 -5.87 9.29 23.43
CA LEU A 153 -6.13 7.97 24.01
C LEU A 153 -4.82 7.28 24.40
N HIS A 154 -4.84 6.62 25.56
CA HIS A 154 -3.70 5.76 25.91
C HIS A 154 -3.41 4.76 24.79
N PRO A 155 -2.15 4.60 24.31
CA PRO A 155 -1.83 3.78 23.14
C PRO A 155 -2.39 2.36 23.19
N ASN A 156 -2.39 1.70 24.36
CA ASN A 156 -2.96 0.36 24.51
C ASN A 156 -4.48 0.33 24.23
N ILE A 157 -5.21 1.39 24.58
CA ILE A 157 -6.65 1.49 24.34
C ILE A 157 -6.90 1.81 22.86
N GLY A 158 -6.21 2.82 22.32
CA GLY A 158 -6.34 3.23 20.93
C GLY A 158 -6.04 2.08 19.96
N ILE A 159 -4.90 1.40 20.15
CA ILE A 159 -4.49 0.27 19.31
C ILE A 159 -5.48 -0.91 19.43
N ALA A 160 -5.94 -1.24 20.65
CA ALA A 160 -6.91 -2.33 20.83
C ALA A 160 -8.24 -2.02 20.16
N LEU A 161 -8.74 -0.80 20.27
CA LEU A 161 -9.98 -0.33 19.61
C LEU A 161 -9.86 -0.40 18.08
N ALA A 162 -8.76 0.09 17.53
CA ALA A 162 -8.53 0.08 16.09
C ALA A 162 -8.38 -1.36 15.54
N GLN A 163 -7.67 -2.23 16.24
CA GLN A 163 -7.57 -3.65 15.85
C GLN A 163 -8.92 -4.37 15.92
N TRP A 164 -9.74 -4.07 16.91
CA TRP A 164 -11.10 -4.59 17.00
C TRP A 164 -11.95 -4.12 15.81
N TRP A 165 -11.87 -2.82 15.47
CA TRP A 165 -12.55 -2.23 14.32
C TRP A 165 -12.10 -2.88 13.01
N SER A 166 -10.79 -3.00 12.79
CA SER A 166 -10.21 -3.64 11.60
C SER A 166 -10.71 -5.08 11.43
N LYS A 167 -10.70 -5.89 12.51
CA LYS A 167 -11.26 -7.25 12.49
C LYS A 167 -12.74 -7.30 12.14
N LYS A 168 -13.54 -6.37 12.66
CA LYS A 168 -14.98 -6.28 12.39
C LYS A 168 -15.26 -5.88 10.94
N SER A 169 -14.48 -4.95 10.40
CA SER A 169 -14.60 -4.49 9.01
C SER A 169 -14.33 -5.63 8.03
N ARG A 170 -13.25 -6.39 8.22
CA ARG A 170 -12.92 -7.55 7.36
C ARG A 170 -13.99 -8.65 7.36
N LYS A 171 -14.65 -8.90 8.48
CA LYS A 171 -15.75 -9.89 8.54
C LYS A 171 -16.98 -9.50 7.74
N LYS A 172 -17.16 -8.20 7.45
CA LYS A 172 -18.30 -7.68 6.68
C LYS A 172 -18.03 -7.58 5.18
N GLY A 173 -16.76 -7.50 4.75
CA GLY A 173 -16.37 -7.44 3.34
C GLY A 173 -16.46 -8.82 2.70
N GLY A 174 -17.42 -9.04 1.80
CA GLY A 174 -17.62 -10.27 1.04
C GLY A 174 -17.18 -10.12 -0.43
N GLN A 175 -17.25 -11.20 -1.21
CA GLN A 175 -16.88 -11.24 -2.63
C GLN A 175 -17.66 -10.24 -3.50
N PHE A 176 -18.90 -9.93 -3.13
CA PHE A 176 -19.73 -8.93 -3.80
C PHE A 176 -19.14 -7.50 -3.71
N ASP A 177 -18.52 -7.16 -2.57
CA ASP A 177 -17.89 -5.85 -2.39
C ASP A 177 -16.63 -5.69 -3.26
N LYS A 178 -15.86 -6.76 -3.47
CA LYS A 178 -14.65 -6.74 -4.30
C LYS A 178 -14.97 -6.44 -5.77
N GLU A 179 -15.99 -7.08 -6.33
CA GLU A 179 -16.41 -6.84 -7.71
C GLU A 179 -16.87 -5.39 -7.92
N LYS A 180 -17.65 -4.86 -6.98
CA LYS A 180 -18.07 -3.48 -6.99
C LYS A 180 -16.90 -2.50 -6.89
N LEU A 181 -15.91 -2.79 -6.04
CA LEU A 181 -14.69 -1.99 -5.91
C LEU A 181 -13.88 -2.03 -7.22
N LYS A 182 -13.72 -3.20 -7.82
CA LYS A 182 -13.05 -3.38 -9.12
C LYS A 182 -13.70 -2.52 -10.20
N ILE A 183 -15.02 -2.64 -10.38
CA ILE A 183 -15.77 -1.84 -11.35
C ILE A 183 -15.60 -0.34 -11.08
N GLY A 184 -15.62 0.07 -9.81
CA GLY A 184 -15.43 1.47 -9.39
C GLY A 184 -14.05 2.00 -9.77
N LEU A 185 -12.98 1.25 -9.51
CA LEU A 185 -11.60 1.65 -9.84
C LEU A 185 -11.32 1.62 -11.35
N VAL A 186 -11.84 0.63 -12.07
CA VAL A 186 -11.76 0.59 -13.54
C VAL A 186 -12.46 1.79 -14.18
N SER A 187 -13.67 2.11 -13.71
CA SER A 187 -14.42 3.29 -14.19
C SER A 187 -13.68 4.59 -13.87
N TYR A 188 -13.08 4.67 -12.68
CA TYR A 188 -12.25 5.81 -12.28
C TYR A 188 -11.02 5.97 -13.18
N SER A 189 -10.31 4.89 -13.47
CA SER A 189 -9.15 4.89 -14.38
C SER A 189 -9.54 5.35 -15.78
N LYS A 190 -10.65 4.85 -16.32
CA LYS A 190 -11.19 5.28 -17.62
C LYS A 190 -11.53 6.77 -17.63
N LYS A 191 -12.05 7.32 -16.52
CA LYS A 191 -12.32 8.75 -16.40
C LYS A 191 -11.02 9.58 -16.38
N ILE A 192 -9.96 9.12 -15.75
CA ILE A 192 -8.64 9.78 -15.80
C ILE A 192 -8.13 9.82 -17.25
N LEU A 193 -8.26 8.72 -18.00
CA LEU A 193 -7.81 8.62 -19.40
C LEU A 193 -8.50 9.60 -20.35
N THR A 194 -9.65 10.17 -19.98
CA THR A 194 -10.27 11.22 -20.82
C THR A 194 -9.46 12.51 -20.90
N ASN A 195 -8.59 12.76 -19.88
CA ASN A 195 -7.84 14.01 -19.77
C ASN A 195 -6.32 13.82 -19.66
N THR A 196 -5.85 12.60 -19.36
CA THR A 196 -4.44 12.35 -19.07
C THR A 196 -4.04 10.99 -19.65
N HIS A 197 -2.95 10.96 -20.41
CA HIS A 197 -2.38 9.68 -20.87
C HIS A 197 -1.71 8.97 -19.70
N VAL A 198 -2.05 7.71 -19.47
CA VAL A 198 -1.46 6.84 -18.44
C VAL A 198 -1.31 5.44 -19.01
N ASN A 199 -0.11 4.87 -18.95
CA ASN A 199 0.14 3.51 -19.40
C ASN A 199 -0.29 2.46 -18.35
N TYR A 200 0.01 2.71 -17.09
CA TYR A 200 -0.22 1.75 -16.02
C TYR A 200 -0.93 2.41 -14.83
N PHE A 201 -2.13 1.92 -14.53
CA PHE A 201 -2.84 2.24 -13.29
C PHE A 201 -2.55 1.15 -12.27
N ILE A 202 -1.82 1.48 -11.21
CA ILE A 202 -1.39 0.53 -10.17
C ILE A 202 -2.16 0.79 -8.89
N PHE A 203 -2.89 -0.24 -8.44
CA PHE A 203 -3.70 -0.20 -7.22
C PHE A 203 -3.47 -1.44 -6.34
N GLY A 204 -3.74 -1.32 -5.05
CA GLY A 204 -3.96 -2.38 -4.08
C GLY A 204 -5.45 -2.51 -3.69
N HIS A 205 -5.73 -2.71 -2.40
CA HIS A 205 -7.03 -2.60 -1.75
C HIS A 205 -8.04 -3.72 -2.02
N ILE A 206 -8.07 -4.31 -3.23
CA ILE A 206 -9.03 -5.37 -3.57
C ILE A 206 -8.56 -6.74 -3.09
N HIS A 207 -7.26 -6.91 -2.81
CA HIS A 207 -6.63 -8.16 -2.41
C HIS A 207 -6.73 -9.28 -3.46
N GLU A 208 -6.87 -8.93 -4.74
CA GLU A 208 -6.89 -9.88 -5.84
C GLU A 208 -5.95 -9.36 -6.94
N PRO A 209 -5.01 -10.19 -7.44
CA PRO A 209 -4.18 -9.82 -8.58
C PRO A 209 -5.06 -9.79 -9.83
N ILE A 210 -5.17 -8.60 -10.44
CA ILE A 210 -6.06 -8.37 -11.59
C ILE A 210 -5.33 -7.50 -12.60
N GLU A 211 -5.38 -7.88 -13.87
CA GLU A 211 -4.94 -7.06 -15.00
C GLU A 211 -6.10 -6.88 -15.97
N ILE A 212 -6.38 -5.64 -16.37
CA ILE A 212 -7.46 -5.30 -17.31
C ILE A 212 -6.95 -4.28 -18.32
N GLU A 213 -6.99 -4.61 -19.59
CA GLU A 213 -6.75 -3.65 -20.67
C GLU A 213 -7.88 -2.62 -20.70
N LEU A 214 -7.51 -1.33 -20.57
CA LEU A 214 -8.47 -0.21 -20.65
C LEU A 214 -8.60 0.29 -22.09
N ASN A 215 -7.50 0.26 -22.84
CA ASN A 215 -7.35 0.52 -24.26
C ASN A 215 -6.02 -0.08 -24.75
N SER A 216 -5.62 0.17 -26.01
CA SER A 216 -4.39 -0.38 -26.62
C SER A 216 -3.08 0.02 -25.94
N GLU A 217 -3.08 1.06 -25.09
CA GLU A 217 -1.86 1.62 -24.46
C GLU A 217 -1.93 1.67 -22.94
N SER A 218 -3.08 1.35 -22.36
CA SER A 218 -3.36 1.56 -20.92
C SER A 218 -3.89 0.31 -20.26
N ILE A 219 -3.28 -0.06 -19.14
CA ILE A 219 -3.63 -1.25 -18.35
C ILE A 219 -3.96 -0.81 -16.91
N TYR A 220 -5.07 -1.34 -16.39
CA TYR A 220 -5.40 -1.32 -14.96
C TYR A 220 -4.85 -2.56 -14.29
N ILE A 221 -4.16 -2.39 -13.16
CA ILE A 221 -3.59 -3.49 -12.41
C ILE A 221 -3.92 -3.31 -10.93
N ASN A 222 -4.50 -4.35 -10.33
CA ASN A 222 -4.50 -4.52 -8.89
C ASN A 222 -3.41 -5.51 -8.51
N ILE A 223 -2.52 -5.12 -7.60
CA ILE A 223 -1.32 -5.91 -7.27
C ILE A 223 -1.69 -7.23 -6.57
N GLY A 224 -2.83 -7.28 -5.87
CA GLY A 224 -3.20 -8.39 -5.00
C GLY A 224 -2.76 -8.16 -3.56
N ASP A 225 -2.41 -9.21 -2.83
CA ASP A 225 -2.04 -9.15 -1.41
C ASP A 225 -0.85 -10.05 -1.04
N TRP A 226 -0.37 -9.88 0.20
CA TRP A 226 0.64 -10.73 0.82
C TRP A 226 0.07 -11.66 1.91
N ILE A 227 -1.25 -11.84 1.94
CA ILE A 227 -1.97 -12.76 2.83
C ILE A 227 -2.16 -14.10 2.15
N THR A 228 -2.64 -14.08 0.90
CA THR A 228 -3.04 -15.25 0.12
C THR A 228 -2.20 -15.42 -1.14
N HIS A 229 -2.00 -14.35 -1.91
CA HIS A 229 -1.41 -14.41 -3.25
C HIS A 229 0.10 -14.23 -3.24
N PHE A 230 0.65 -13.43 -2.31
CA PHE A 230 2.07 -13.06 -2.27
C PHE A 230 2.56 -12.44 -3.58
N SER A 231 1.70 -11.63 -4.19
CA SER A 231 1.91 -11.04 -5.51
C SER A 231 2.61 -9.68 -5.42
N PHE A 232 3.36 -9.36 -6.46
CA PHE A 232 4.05 -8.10 -6.63
C PHE A 232 4.25 -7.80 -8.12
N LEU A 233 4.52 -6.54 -8.45
CA LEU A 233 4.88 -6.17 -9.83
C LEU A 233 6.39 -5.90 -9.90
N GLU A 234 6.98 -6.31 -11.01
CA GLU A 234 8.35 -5.96 -11.41
C GLU A 234 8.29 -5.19 -12.72
N PHE A 235 8.83 -3.97 -12.73
CA PHE A 235 9.00 -3.18 -13.95
C PHE A 235 10.48 -3.11 -14.32
N HIS A 236 10.81 -3.56 -15.52
CA HIS A 236 12.16 -3.57 -16.04
C HIS A 236 12.14 -3.36 -17.56
N LYS A 237 12.98 -2.47 -18.09
CA LYS A 237 13.13 -2.20 -19.54
C LYS A 237 11.79 -2.01 -20.27
N SER A 238 10.90 -1.18 -19.69
CA SER A 238 9.57 -0.88 -20.24
C SER A 238 8.54 -2.03 -20.20
N THR A 239 8.86 -3.15 -19.57
CA THR A 239 7.95 -4.28 -19.34
C THR A 239 7.55 -4.36 -17.88
N LEU A 240 6.25 -4.43 -17.63
CA LEU A 240 5.66 -4.62 -16.30
C LEU A 240 5.12 -6.05 -16.21
N LEU A 241 5.51 -6.77 -15.17
CA LEU A 241 5.13 -8.17 -14.97
C LEU A 241 4.55 -8.37 -13.58
N LEU A 242 3.40 -9.03 -13.51
CA LEU A 242 2.83 -9.54 -12.27
C LEU A 242 3.52 -10.85 -11.89
N LYS A 243 4.07 -10.93 -10.69
CA LYS A 243 4.86 -12.06 -10.19
C LYS A 243 4.38 -12.50 -8.81
N TYR A 244 4.78 -13.70 -8.41
CA TYR A 244 4.44 -14.32 -7.13
C TYR A 244 5.70 -14.82 -6.42
N PHE A 245 5.71 -14.70 -5.07
CA PHE A 245 6.86 -15.07 -4.22
C PHE A 245 6.62 -16.33 -3.39
#